data_19cd73db6407d31f9246ff0bf858ae4e
#
_entry.id   19cd73db6407d31f9246ff0bf858ae4e
#
_cell.length_a   1.000
_cell.length_b   1.000
_cell.length_c   1.000
_cell.angle_alpha   90.00
_cell.angle_beta   90.00
_cell.angle_gamma   90.00
#
_symmetry.space_group_name_H-M   'P 1'
#
loop_
_entity.id
_entity.type
_entity.pdbx_description
1 polymer ?
#
loop_
_entity_poly.entity_id
_entity_poly.type
_entity_poly.pdbx_seq_one_letter_code
_entity_poly.pdbx_strand_id
1 'polypeptide(L)'
;MLNQFLWVIFPYLCLVVFVAGHIARYRYDKFSWTAKSSELIERKRLMWGSLLFHLGIIPVFFGHVVGLLIPKPWMDAVGVSEHLYHIGAVYIGSIFGIITLIGMFLLTARRVTTKSIRRLSSASDIFVNFLLLLIVFMGCYATLVTNIQHPDFNYRTSLSIWFRQLFMLKPDASLMSGVPIAFKMHILLGFTIMLVGHLHVWCMFGVYL
;
A
#
# COMPACT_ATOMS: atom_id res chain seq x y z
N MET A 1 19.68 7.60 16.15
CA MET A 1 18.43 8.36 16.38
C MET A 1 17.45 8.24 15.19
N LEU A 2 17.85 8.54 13.94
CA LEU A 2 16.95 8.50 12.78
C LEU A 2 16.32 7.11 12.55
N ASN A 3 17.09 6.03 12.64
CA ASN A 3 16.56 4.67 12.48
C ASN A 3 15.50 4.33 13.54
N GLN A 4 15.71 4.72 14.79
CA GLN A 4 14.72 4.52 15.85
C GLN A 4 13.44 5.31 15.58
N PHE A 5 13.58 6.55 15.12
CA PHE A 5 12.42 7.35 14.74
C PHE A 5 11.63 6.69 13.59
N LEU A 6 12.29 6.38 12.48
CA LEU A 6 11.64 5.87 11.27
C LEU A 6 11.03 4.47 11.43
N TRP A 7 11.67 3.58 12.22
CA TRP A 7 11.28 2.17 12.27
C TRP A 7 10.65 1.73 13.60
N VAL A 8 10.58 2.63 14.58
CA VAL A 8 9.88 2.39 15.85
C VAL A 8 8.81 3.43 16.08
N ILE A 9 9.15 4.72 16.15
CA ILE A 9 8.21 5.77 16.55
C ILE A 9 7.21 6.08 15.44
N PHE A 10 7.68 6.30 14.22
CA PHE A 10 6.86 6.73 13.08
C PHE A 10 5.72 5.74 12.75
N PRO A 11 5.93 4.41 12.70
CA PRO A 11 4.84 3.46 12.49
C PRO A 11 3.72 3.58 13.53
N TYR A 12 4.06 3.68 14.81
CA TYR A 12 3.04 3.83 15.85
C TYR A 12 2.35 5.19 15.82
N LEU A 13 3.07 6.26 15.52
CA LEU A 13 2.47 7.56 15.30
C LEU A 13 1.41 7.51 14.19
N CYS A 14 1.75 6.88 13.06
CA CYS A 14 0.81 6.71 11.94
C CYS A 14 -0.42 5.88 12.33
N LEU A 15 -0.23 4.78 13.05
CA LEU A 15 -1.32 3.92 13.52
C LEU A 15 -2.24 4.65 14.51
N VAL A 16 -1.66 5.38 15.48
CA VAL A 16 -2.43 6.15 16.46
C VAL A 16 -3.25 7.24 15.76
N VAL A 17 -2.62 8.01 14.87
CA VAL A 17 -3.33 9.06 14.11
C VAL A 17 -4.40 8.46 13.20
N PHE A 18 -4.14 7.32 12.57
CA PHE A 18 -5.11 6.61 11.76
C PHE A 18 -6.34 6.23 12.57
N VAL A 19 -6.17 5.56 13.69
CA VAL A 19 -7.29 5.10 14.54
C VAL A 19 -8.01 6.29 15.16
N ALA A 20 -7.28 7.20 15.79
CA ALA A 20 -7.87 8.38 16.46
C ALA A 20 -8.60 9.28 15.45
N GLY A 21 -8.01 9.49 14.26
CA GLY A 21 -8.60 10.28 13.18
C GLY A 21 -9.91 9.68 12.66
N HIS A 22 -9.99 8.36 12.50
CA HIS A 22 -11.24 7.67 12.10
C HIS A 22 -12.31 7.76 13.18
N ILE A 23 -11.95 7.56 14.45
CA ILE A 23 -12.88 7.69 15.57
C ILE A 23 -13.41 9.13 15.66
N ALA A 24 -12.52 10.12 15.59
CA ALA A 24 -12.90 11.52 15.63
C ALA A 24 -13.83 11.87 14.47
N ARG A 25 -13.49 11.46 13.26
CA ARG A 25 -14.31 11.73 12.09
C ARG A 25 -15.68 11.04 12.16
N TYR A 26 -15.74 9.79 12.59
CA TYR A 26 -17.00 9.09 12.79
C TYR A 26 -17.91 9.80 13.81
N ARG A 27 -17.32 10.35 14.88
CA ARG A 27 -18.08 11.05 15.93
C ARG A 27 -18.55 12.45 15.51
N TYR A 28 -17.68 13.22 14.87
CA TYR A 28 -17.89 14.66 14.66
C TYR A 28 -18.30 15.01 13.23
N ASP A 29 -18.01 14.18 12.22
CA ASP A 29 -18.19 14.52 10.81
C ASP A 29 -18.58 13.31 9.93
N LYS A 30 -19.46 12.45 10.42
CA LYS A 30 -19.89 11.24 9.71
C LYS A 30 -20.60 11.51 8.38
N PHE A 31 -21.23 12.68 8.22
CA PHE A 31 -21.98 13.02 7.00
C PHE A 31 -21.09 13.56 5.86
N SER A 32 -19.85 13.97 6.15
CA SER A 32 -18.89 14.35 5.11
C SER A 32 -18.17 13.14 4.50
N TRP A 33 -18.43 11.93 4.99
CA TRP A 33 -17.92 10.67 4.42
C TRP A 33 -18.64 10.30 3.12
N THR A 34 -18.75 11.25 2.21
CA THR A 34 -19.37 11.04 0.91
C THR A 34 -18.33 11.29 -0.18
N ALA A 35 -18.11 10.28 -1.05
CA ALA A 35 -17.38 10.53 -2.27
C ALA A 35 -18.31 11.30 -3.23
N LYS A 36 -17.81 12.41 -3.76
CA LYS A 36 -18.50 13.09 -4.86
C LYS A 36 -18.45 12.18 -6.07
N SER A 37 -19.59 11.58 -6.44
CA SER A 37 -19.67 10.71 -7.59
C SER A 37 -19.30 11.46 -8.87
N SER A 38 -18.32 10.96 -9.56
CA SER A 38 -17.88 11.48 -10.86
C SER A 38 -18.18 10.50 -12.01
N GLU A 39 -18.98 9.46 -11.73
CA GLU A 39 -19.30 8.41 -12.70
C GLU A 39 -20.01 8.96 -13.94
N LEU A 40 -20.98 9.86 -13.73
CA LEU A 40 -21.75 10.49 -14.82
C LEU A 40 -20.91 11.35 -15.75
N ILE A 41 -19.73 11.80 -15.30
CA ILE A 41 -18.89 12.72 -16.10
C ILE A 41 -18.03 11.92 -17.10
N GLU A 42 -17.42 10.82 -16.65
CA GLU A 42 -16.60 9.97 -17.51
C GLU A 42 -16.59 8.56 -16.94
N ARG A 43 -17.37 7.66 -17.53
CA ARG A 43 -17.60 6.31 -17.04
C ARG A 43 -16.55 5.30 -17.52
N LYS A 44 -16.09 5.41 -18.76
CA LYS A 44 -15.27 4.36 -19.39
C LYS A 44 -13.92 4.18 -18.71
N ARG A 45 -13.18 5.27 -18.50
CA ARG A 45 -11.88 5.22 -17.81
C ARG A 45 -12.03 4.87 -16.33
N LEU A 46 -13.13 5.31 -15.69
CA LEU A 46 -13.43 4.93 -14.33
C LEU A 46 -13.62 3.43 -14.21
N MET A 47 -14.45 2.84 -15.05
CA MET A 47 -14.75 1.41 -15.05
C MET A 47 -13.47 0.57 -15.23
N TRP A 48 -12.70 0.85 -16.29
CA TRP A 48 -11.48 0.08 -16.54
C TRP A 48 -10.39 0.32 -15.48
N GLY A 49 -10.19 1.57 -15.07
CA GLY A 49 -9.23 1.90 -14.02
C GLY A 49 -9.58 1.24 -12.70
N SER A 50 -10.84 1.29 -12.28
CA SER A 50 -11.32 0.65 -11.06
C SER A 50 -11.24 -0.88 -11.15
N LEU A 51 -11.70 -1.48 -12.24
CA LEU A 51 -11.63 -2.93 -12.43
C LEU A 51 -10.20 -3.46 -12.34
N LEU A 52 -9.26 -2.85 -13.09
CA LEU A 52 -7.86 -3.26 -13.07
C LEU A 52 -7.23 -3.03 -11.71
N PHE A 53 -7.52 -1.89 -11.07
CA PHE A 53 -7.00 -1.61 -9.73
C PHE A 53 -7.44 -2.66 -8.72
N HIS A 54 -8.72 -2.99 -8.65
CA HIS A 54 -9.23 -3.97 -7.67
C HIS A 54 -8.81 -5.41 -8.01
N LEU A 55 -8.82 -5.78 -9.29
CA LEU A 55 -8.34 -7.09 -9.74
C LEU A 55 -6.87 -7.31 -9.36
N GLY A 56 -6.07 -6.25 -9.40
CA GLY A 56 -4.66 -6.31 -9.04
C GLY A 56 -4.41 -6.20 -7.53
N ILE A 57 -5.02 -5.21 -6.85
CA ILE A 57 -4.70 -4.90 -5.45
C ILE A 57 -5.13 -6.00 -4.47
N ILE A 58 -6.23 -6.71 -4.76
CA ILE A 58 -6.72 -7.78 -3.89
C ILE A 58 -5.70 -8.92 -3.79
N PRO A 59 -5.20 -9.52 -4.90
CA PRO A 59 -4.13 -10.51 -4.81
C PRO A 59 -2.83 -9.96 -4.20
N VAL A 60 -2.46 -8.71 -4.50
CA VAL A 60 -1.30 -8.05 -3.88
C VAL A 60 -1.46 -7.95 -2.38
N PHE A 61 -2.64 -7.58 -1.88
CA PHE A 61 -2.94 -7.56 -0.44
C PHE A 61 -2.74 -8.93 0.21
N PHE A 62 -3.30 -10.00 -0.38
CA PHE A 62 -3.09 -11.35 0.14
C PHE A 62 -1.62 -11.79 0.06
N GLY A 63 -0.90 -11.38 -0.97
CA GLY A 63 0.56 -11.58 -1.05
C GLY A 63 1.31 -10.92 0.10
N HIS A 64 0.92 -9.70 0.51
CA HIS A 64 1.49 -9.04 1.69
C HIS A 64 1.11 -9.77 2.99
N VAL A 65 -0.14 -10.22 3.14
CA VAL A 65 -0.54 -11.03 4.31
C VAL A 65 0.33 -12.28 4.43
N VAL A 66 0.46 -13.04 3.35
CA VAL A 66 1.28 -14.26 3.35
C VAL A 66 2.75 -13.96 3.60
N GLY A 67 3.29 -12.92 2.95
CA GLY A 67 4.72 -12.59 3.04
C GLY A 67 5.16 -11.96 4.35
N LEU A 68 4.31 -11.14 4.96
CA LEU A 68 4.67 -10.38 6.15
C LEU A 68 4.19 -11.04 7.45
N LEU A 69 2.96 -11.59 7.45
CA LEU A 69 2.34 -12.10 8.67
C LEU A 69 2.60 -13.59 8.90
N ILE A 70 2.66 -14.42 7.83
CA ILE A 70 2.87 -15.86 8.00
C ILE A 70 4.37 -16.16 8.18
N PRO A 71 4.77 -16.71 9.36
CA PRO A 71 6.16 -17.07 9.60
C PRO A 71 6.67 -18.16 8.64
N LYS A 72 7.97 -18.09 8.29
CA LYS A 72 8.59 -19.10 7.43
C LYS A 72 8.37 -20.55 7.90
N PRO A 73 8.54 -20.91 9.19
CA PRO A 73 8.32 -22.29 9.65
C PRO A 73 6.92 -22.85 9.37
N TRP A 74 5.90 -22.00 9.31
CA TRP A 74 4.53 -22.44 8.98
C TRP A 74 4.39 -22.79 7.49
N MET A 75 5.08 -22.05 6.61
CA MET A 75 5.11 -22.35 5.18
C MET A 75 5.90 -23.64 4.91
N ASP A 76 7.02 -23.81 5.60
CA ASP A 76 7.83 -25.05 5.52
C ASP A 76 7.01 -26.27 5.98
N ALA A 77 6.20 -26.14 7.04
CA ALA A 77 5.34 -27.20 7.56
C ALA A 77 4.25 -27.67 6.57
N VAL A 78 3.78 -26.77 5.69
CA VAL A 78 2.83 -27.12 4.62
C VAL A 78 3.49 -27.45 3.30
N GLY A 79 4.82 -27.64 3.29
CA GLY A 79 5.59 -28.10 2.12
C GLY A 79 5.94 -26.99 1.12
N VAL A 80 5.77 -25.72 1.46
CA VAL A 80 6.15 -24.60 0.60
C VAL A 80 7.58 -24.17 0.92
N SER A 81 8.53 -24.60 0.08
CA SER A 81 9.93 -24.21 0.24
C SER A 81 10.12 -22.72 0.00
N GLU A 82 11.20 -22.16 0.57
CA GLU A 82 11.58 -20.76 0.38
C GLU A 82 11.74 -20.37 -1.10
N HIS A 83 12.33 -21.25 -1.88
CA HIS A 83 12.51 -21.06 -3.33
C HIS A 83 11.17 -20.98 -4.07
N LEU A 84 10.24 -21.91 -3.80
CA LEU A 84 8.92 -21.92 -4.41
C LEU A 84 8.12 -20.66 -4.01
N TYR A 85 8.19 -20.29 -2.73
CA TYR A 85 7.59 -19.08 -2.23
C TYR A 85 8.15 -17.83 -2.95
N HIS A 86 9.47 -17.71 -3.06
CA HIS A 86 10.14 -16.56 -3.69
C HIS A 86 9.74 -16.42 -5.17
N ILE A 87 9.75 -17.52 -5.93
CA ILE A 87 9.27 -17.53 -7.32
C ILE A 87 7.83 -17.06 -7.40
N GLY A 88 6.94 -17.63 -6.58
CA GLY A 88 5.54 -17.22 -6.54
C GLY A 88 5.37 -15.74 -6.20
N ALA A 89 6.06 -15.25 -5.17
CA ALA A 89 6.00 -13.86 -4.75
C ALA A 89 6.50 -12.89 -5.85
N VAL A 90 7.57 -13.23 -6.55
CA VAL A 90 8.12 -12.39 -7.63
C VAL A 90 7.21 -12.42 -8.86
N TYR A 91 6.86 -13.58 -9.39
CA TYR A 91 6.09 -13.67 -10.63
C TYR A 91 4.64 -13.26 -10.45
N ILE A 92 3.94 -13.83 -9.46
CA ILE A 92 2.52 -13.52 -9.21
C ILE A 92 2.39 -12.08 -8.71
N GLY A 93 3.28 -11.66 -7.79
CA GLY A 93 3.33 -10.29 -7.28
C GLY A 93 3.61 -9.27 -8.37
N SER A 94 4.47 -9.57 -9.35
CA SER A 94 4.76 -8.70 -10.49
C SER A 94 3.54 -8.55 -11.41
N ILE A 95 2.88 -9.63 -11.76
CA ILE A 95 1.70 -9.61 -12.64
C ILE A 95 0.60 -8.74 -12.03
N PHE A 96 0.20 -9.04 -10.80
CA PHE A 96 -0.85 -8.28 -10.12
C PHE A 96 -0.42 -6.87 -9.72
N GLY A 97 0.85 -6.66 -9.39
CA GLY A 97 1.43 -5.34 -9.17
C GLY A 97 1.33 -4.44 -10.39
N ILE A 98 1.69 -4.95 -11.58
CA ILE A 98 1.58 -4.21 -12.85
C ILE A 98 0.12 -3.92 -13.18
N ILE A 99 -0.79 -4.88 -13.01
CA ILE A 99 -2.23 -4.68 -13.22
C ILE A 99 -2.74 -3.55 -12.30
N THR A 100 -2.36 -3.58 -11.02
CA THR A 100 -2.70 -2.52 -10.06
C THR A 100 -2.15 -1.17 -10.49
N LEU A 101 -0.89 -1.13 -10.94
CA LEU A 101 -0.23 0.10 -11.38
C LEU A 101 -0.92 0.71 -12.60
N ILE A 102 -1.28 -0.11 -13.60
CA ILE A 102 -2.03 0.34 -14.78
C ILE A 102 -3.40 0.89 -14.35
N GLY A 103 -4.14 0.17 -13.50
CA GLY A 103 -5.41 0.63 -12.97
C GLY A 103 -5.29 1.97 -12.25
N MET A 104 -4.32 2.10 -11.34
CA MET A 104 -4.08 3.34 -10.60
C MET A 104 -3.65 4.49 -11.50
N PHE A 105 -2.81 4.20 -12.52
CA PHE A 105 -2.41 5.20 -13.50
C PHE A 105 -3.62 5.73 -14.31
N LEU A 106 -4.52 4.86 -14.76
CA LEU A 106 -5.74 5.25 -15.47
C LEU A 106 -6.64 6.13 -14.60
N LEU A 107 -6.82 5.79 -13.32
CA LEU A 107 -7.61 6.58 -12.37
C LEU A 107 -6.98 7.95 -12.12
N THR A 108 -5.65 8.01 -11.96
CA THR A 108 -4.91 9.26 -11.79
C THR A 108 -4.97 10.13 -13.05
N ALA A 109 -4.70 9.55 -14.21
CA ALA A 109 -4.79 10.23 -15.49
C ALA A 109 -6.19 10.82 -15.73
N ARG A 110 -7.25 10.03 -15.47
CA ARG A 110 -8.63 10.50 -15.53
C ARG A 110 -8.87 11.73 -14.63
N ARG A 111 -8.39 11.68 -13.39
CA ARG A 111 -8.56 12.77 -12.41
C ARG A 111 -7.86 14.05 -12.85
N VAL A 112 -6.67 13.93 -13.42
CA VAL A 112 -5.87 15.10 -13.84
C VAL A 112 -6.32 15.67 -15.17
N THR A 113 -6.64 14.82 -16.16
CA THR A 113 -6.94 15.27 -17.53
C THR A 113 -8.37 15.76 -17.73
N THR A 114 -9.34 15.26 -16.94
CA THR A 114 -10.74 15.65 -17.10
C THR A 114 -11.05 16.90 -16.26
N LYS A 115 -11.21 18.05 -16.92
CA LYS A 115 -11.42 19.37 -16.25
C LYS A 115 -12.53 19.32 -15.18
N SER A 116 -13.67 18.71 -15.50
CA SER A 116 -14.82 18.64 -14.58
C SER A 116 -14.49 17.84 -13.33
N ILE A 117 -13.79 16.71 -13.46
CA ILE A 117 -13.38 15.88 -12.34
C ILE A 117 -12.34 16.61 -11.49
N ARG A 118 -11.36 17.25 -12.13
CA ARG A 118 -10.33 18.01 -11.42
C ARG A 118 -10.92 19.16 -10.59
N ARG A 119 -11.96 19.85 -11.11
CA ARG A 119 -12.67 20.91 -10.36
C ARG A 119 -13.49 20.37 -9.18
N LEU A 120 -13.98 19.15 -9.24
CA LEU A 120 -14.69 18.50 -8.16
C LEU A 120 -13.75 17.91 -7.10
N SER A 121 -12.49 17.67 -7.45
CA SER A 121 -11.48 17.11 -6.54
C SER A 121 -10.88 18.19 -5.67
N SER A 122 -10.80 17.93 -4.37
CA SER A 122 -10.04 18.77 -3.43
C SER A 122 -8.53 18.58 -3.62
N ALA A 123 -7.73 19.51 -3.08
CA ALA A 123 -6.27 19.36 -3.09
C ALA A 123 -5.81 18.06 -2.39
N SER A 124 -6.46 17.69 -1.29
CA SER A 124 -6.19 16.45 -0.57
C SER A 124 -6.55 15.20 -1.37
N ASP A 125 -7.64 15.21 -2.16
CA ASP A 125 -7.97 14.08 -3.05
C ASP A 125 -6.89 13.85 -4.09
N ILE A 126 -6.36 14.94 -4.65
CA ILE A 126 -5.29 14.89 -5.64
C ILE A 126 -4.00 14.38 -4.99
N PHE A 127 -3.65 14.92 -3.81
CA PHE A 127 -2.47 14.49 -3.05
C PHE A 127 -2.50 12.99 -2.71
N VAL A 128 -3.61 12.52 -2.13
CA VAL A 128 -3.78 11.10 -1.77
C VAL A 128 -3.73 10.20 -3.01
N ASN A 129 -4.32 10.63 -4.11
CA ASN A 129 -4.28 9.87 -5.36
C ASN A 129 -2.85 9.72 -5.91
N PHE A 130 -2.05 10.78 -5.91
CA PHE A 130 -0.64 10.71 -6.30
C PHE A 130 0.20 9.90 -5.30
N LEU A 131 -0.07 10.02 -4.00
CA LEU A 131 0.62 9.22 -2.98
C LEU A 131 0.35 7.72 -3.18
N LEU A 132 -0.90 7.32 -3.45
CA LEU A 132 -1.25 5.94 -3.78
C LEU A 132 -0.54 5.46 -5.05
N LEU A 133 -0.53 6.27 -6.11
CA LEU A 133 0.21 5.92 -7.32
C LEU A 133 1.69 5.70 -7.03
N LEU A 134 2.30 6.54 -6.22
CA LEU A 134 3.70 6.42 -5.83
C LEU A 134 3.95 5.16 -4.97
N ILE A 135 3.05 4.82 -4.04
CA ILE A 135 3.12 3.60 -3.24
C ILE A 135 3.10 2.37 -4.13
N VAL A 136 2.15 2.28 -5.06
CA VAL A 136 2.03 1.15 -5.99
C VAL A 136 3.26 1.07 -6.89
N PHE A 137 3.73 2.20 -7.42
CA PHE A 137 4.95 2.27 -8.23
C PHE A 137 6.18 1.76 -7.46
N MET A 138 6.38 2.23 -6.23
CA MET A 138 7.52 1.79 -5.40
C MET A 138 7.43 0.32 -5.02
N GLY A 139 6.22 -0.23 -4.82
CA GLY A 139 6.02 -1.66 -4.62
C GLY A 139 6.39 -2.49 -5.85
N CYS A 140 5.96 -2.07 -7.03
CA CYS A 140 6.37 -2.69 -8.30
C CYS A 140 7.89 -2.59 -8.52
N TYR A 141 8.48 -1.44 -8.26
CA TYR A 141 9.93 -1.24 -8.36
C TYR A 141 10.70 -2.15 -7.40
N ALA A 142 10.25 -2.27 -6.15
CA ALA A 142 10.86 -3.17 -5.18
C ALA A 142 10.79 -4.64 -5.64
N THR A 143 9.66 -5.06 -6.21
CA THR A 143 9.48 -6.44 -6.67
C THR A 143 10.24 -6.75 -7.97
N LEU A 144 10.18 -5.86 -8.96
CA LEU A 144 10.71 -6.11 -10.30
C LEU A 144 12.20 -5.77 -10.43
N VAL A 145 12.62 -4.64 -9.84
CA VAL A 145 13.98 -4.11 -10.05
C VAL A 145 14.90 -4.48 -8.88
N THR A 146 14.44 -4.26 -7.66
CA THR A 146 15.30 -4.46 -6.48
C THR A 146 15.63 -5.93 -6.26
N ASN A 147 14.72 -6.87 -6.55
CA ASN A 147 15.02 -8.30 -6.46
C ASN A 147 16.08 -8.74 -7.47
N ILE A 148 16.15 -8.11 -8.66
CA ILE A 148 17.21 -8.41 -9.65
C ILE A 148 18.54 -7.81 -9.18
N GLN A 149 18.54 -6.61 -8.61
CA GLN A 149 19.74 -5.92 -8.14
C GLN A 149 20.31 -6.51 -6.85
N HIS A 150 19.45 -7.13 -6.01
CA HIS A 150 19.81 -7.70 -4.72
C HIS A 150 19.26 -9.14 -4.61
N PRO A 151 19.79 -10.11 -5.39
CA PRO A 151 19.25 -11.48 -5.42
C PRO A 151 19.38 -12.21 -4.08
N ASP A 152 20.37 -11.83 -3.27
CA ASP A 152 20.62 -12.40 -1.95
C ASP A 152 19.72 -11.80 -0.85
N PHE A 153 18.96 -10.75 -1.16
CA PHE A 153 18.10 -10.10 -0.17
C PHE A 153 16.80 -10.87 0.03
N ASN A 154 16.63 -11.42 1.24
CA ASN A 154 15.39 -12.06 1.65
C ASN A 154 14.65 -11.21 2.69
N TYR A 155 13.58 -10.57 2.26
CA TYR A 155 12.76 -9.73 3.13
C TYR A 155 12.06 -10.51 4.26
N ARG A 156 11.89 -11.85 4.13
CA ARG A 156 11.27 -12.67 5.16
C ARG A 156 12.14 -12.87 6.40
N THR A 157 13.46 -12.70 6.27
CA THR A 157 14.42 -12.84 7.38
C THR A 157 14.69 -11.53 8.12
N SER A 158 14.25 -10.40 7.59
CA SER A 158 14.46 -9.07 8.17
C SER A 158 13.15 -8.29 8.31
N LEU A 159 12.63 -7.77 7.19
CA LEU A 159 11.48 -6.89 7.11
C LEU A 159 10.21 -7.54 7.68
N SER A 160 9.92 -8.82 7.34
CA SER A 160 8.73 -9.52 7.85
C SER A 160 8.81 -9.75 9.35
N ILE A 161 10.01 -10.00 9.91
CA ILE A 161 10.21 -10.14 11.35
C ILE A 161 9.93 -8.80 12.03
N TRP A 162 10.55 -7.70 11.53
CA TRP A 162 10.30 -6.36 12.03
C TRP A 162 8.80 -6.00 11.98
N PHE A 163 8.13 -6.29 10.88
CA PHE A 163 6.71 -5.99 10.74
C PHE A 163 5.85 -6.73 11.77
N ARG A 164 6.10 -8.01 12.02
CA ARG A 164 5.41 -8.77 13.08
C ARG A 164 5.72 -8.25 14.48
N GLN A 165 6.96 -7.80 14.72
CA GLN A 165 7.36 -7.20 16.00
C GLN A 165 6.62 -5.89 16.30
N LEU A 166 6.13 -5.15 15.29
CA LEU A 166 5.26 -3.99 15.52
C LEU A 166 3.97 -4.40 16.28
N PHE A 167 3.35 -5.52 15.90
CA PHE A 167 2.16 -6.02 16.60
C PHE A 167 2.47 -6.54 18.00
N MET A 168 3.70 -6.99 18.23
CA MET A 168 4.18 -7.42 19.55
C MET A 168 4.65 -6.27 20.44
N LEU A 169 4.60 -5.03 19.95
CA LEU A 169 5.09 -3.81 20.61
C LEU A 169 6.58 -3.85 20.98
N LYS A 170 7.38 -4.60 20.20
CA LYS A 170 8.82 -4.77 20.40
C LYS A 170 9.60 -4.71 19.09
N PRO A 171 9.42 -3.67 18.24
CA PRO A 171 10.12 -3.58 16.96
C PRO A 171 11.60 -3.33 17.13
N ASP A 172 12.41 -4.11 16.44
CA ASP A 172 13.86 -3.93 16.37
C ASP A 172 14.24 -3.18 15.09
N ALA A 173 14.64 -1.93 15.24
CA ALA A 173 15.07 -1.07 14.14
C ALA A 173 16.33 -1.57 13.43
N SER A 174 17.15 -2.43 14.07
CA SER A 174 18.37 -2.98 13.48
C SER A 174 18.08 -3.89 12.28
N LEU A 175 16.95 -4.59 12.29
CA LEU A 175 16.49 -5.44 11.19
C LEU A 175 16.30 -4.68 9.87
N MET A 176 16.08 -3.36 9.97
CA MET A 176 15.89 -2.50 8.80
C MET A 176 17.21 -1.98 8.21
N SER A 177 18.37 -2.21 8.86
CA SER A 177 19.66 -1.67 8.41
C SER A 177 20.07 -2.18 7.02
N GLY A 178 19.95 -3.49 6.78
CA GLY A 178 20.30 -4.16 5.50
C GLY A 178 19.18 -4.16 4.46
N VAL A 179 18.01 -3.58 4.73
CA VAL A 179 16.89 -3.56 3.79
C VAL A 179 17.17 -2.56 2.66
N PRO A 180 17.01 -2.93 1.37
CA PRO A 180 17.19 -2.03 0.25
C PRO A 180 16.24 -0.82 0.31
N ILE A 181 16.71 0.33 -0.23
CA ILE A 181 16.02 1.62 -0.12
C ILE A 181 14.60 1.59 -0.72
N ALA A 182 14.38 0.83 -1.79
CA ALA A 182 13.07 0.74 -2.42
C ALA A 182 12.00 0.16 -1.49
N PHE A 183 12.32 -0.90 -0.74
CA PHE A 183 11.44 -1.47 0.28
C PHE A 183 11.20 -0.47 1.42
N LYS A 184 12.24 0.21 1.89
CA LYS A 184 12.12 1.25 2.92
C LYS A 184 11.18 2.37 2.50
N MET A 185 11.33 2.87 1.28
CA MET A 185 10.48 3.92 0.73
C MET A 185 9.02 3.45 0.58
N HIS A 186 8.79 2.24 0.06
CA HIS A 186 7.45 1.67 -0.05
C HIS A 186 6.74 1.59 1.32
N ILE A 187 7.45 1.13 2.34
CA ILE A 187 6.93 1.02 3.71
C ILE A 187 6.61 2.40 4.30
N LEU A 188 7.54 3.35 4.21
CA LEU A 188 7.34 4.70 4.75
C LEU A 188 6.16 5.41 4.07
N LEU A 189 6.03 5.28 2.75
CA LEU A 189 4.89 5.80 2.00
C LEU A 189 3.59 5.10 2.43
N GLY A 190 3.63 3.78 2.68
CA GLY A 190 2.50 3.01 3.20
C GLY A 190 2.04 3.49 4.59
N PHE A 191 2.96 3.80 5.49
CA PHE A 191 2.60 4.42 6.77
C PHE A 191 2.13 5.87 6.61
N THR A 192 2.73 6.62 5.68
CA THR A 192 2.29 7.99 5.39
C THR A 192 0.84 8.04 4.88
N ILE A 193 0.41 7.08 4.05
CA ILE A 193 -0.99 7.03 3.60
C ILE A 193 -1.95 6.74 4.78
N MET A 194 -1.53 5.96 5.77
CA MET A 194 -2.32 5.76 7.00
C MET A 194 -2.44 7.06 7.80
N LEU A 195 -1.34 7.85 7.86
CA LEU A 195 -1.33 9.14 8.54
C LEU A 195 -2.32 10.15 7.94
N VAL A 196 -2.48 10.17 6.61
CA VAL A 196 -3.36 11.11 5.91
C VAL A 196 -4.70 10.50 5.48
N GLY A 197 -4.83 9.18 5.55
CA GLY A 197 -5.96 8.42 5.00
C GLY A 197 -7.29 8.70 5.70
N HIS A 198 -7.27 9.05 7.00
CA HIS A 198 -8.48 9.43 7.72
C HIS A 198 -9.13 10.71 7.16
N LEU A 199 -8.38 11.50 6.38
CA LEU A 199 -8.91 12.71 5.77
C LEU A 199 -9.82 12.41 4.57
N HIS A 200 -9.55 11.36 3.77
CA HIS A 200 -10.28 11.15 2.50
C HIS A 200 -10.38 9.69 1.98
N VAL A 201 -9.52 8.75 2.39
CA VAL A 201 -9.28 7.50 1.62
C VAL A 201 -10.43 6.50 1.67
N TRP A 202 -11.17 6.40 2.74
CA TRP A 202 -12.26 5.42 2.84
C TRP A 202 -13.44 5.70 1.92
N CYS A 203 -13.59 6.91 1.45
CA CYS A 203 -14.55 7.22 0.38
C CYS A 203 -14.21 6.54 -0.96
N MET A 204 -12.95 6.22 -1.22
CA MET A 204 -12.55 5.59 -2.48
C MET A 204 -12.79 4.08 -2.51
N PHE A 205 -12.70 3.39 -1.36
CA PHE A 205 -12.95 1.95 -1.28
C PHE A 205 -14.43 1.58 -1.24
N GLY A 206 -15.28 2.44 -0.67
CA GLY A 206 -16.71 2.15 -0.48
C GLY A 206 -17.64 2.54 -1.63
N VAL A 207 -17.18 3.31 -2.61
CA VAL A 207 -18.04 3.86 -3.69
C VAL A 207 -17.92 3.09 -5.01
N TYR A 208 -16.96 2.17 -5.14
CA TYR A 208 -16.67 1.46 -6.38
C TYR A 208 -16.86 -0.07 -6.28
N LEU A 209 -17.51 -0.56 -5.24
CA LEU A 209 -18.09 -1.89 -5.17
C LEU A 209 -19.56 -1.79 -5.52
#